data_79e74fe3c652ca31f7e6aa7473302699
#
_entry.id   79e74fe3c652ca31f7e6aa7473302699
#
_cell.length_a   1.000
_cell.length_b   1.000
_cell.length_c   1.000
_cell.angle_alpha   90.00
_cell.angle_beta   90.00
_cell.angle_gamma   90.00
#
_symmetry.space_group_name_H-M   'P 1'
#
loop_
_entity.id
_entity.type
_entity.pdbx_description
1 polymer ?
#
loop_
_entity_poly.entity_id
_entity_poly.type
_entity_poly.pdbx_seq_one_letter_code
_entity_poly.pdbx_strand_id
1 'polypeptide(L)'
;MADAGADAIIAHVGTTIGGSIGVTGAVVPMDDAIARTQAIIEGARSTGRKDIFFLSHGGPICTPEDAAHVNLHTDCVGFVGASSLERLGVEGPLVELTQRFKKIPAPAAKR
;
A
#
# COMPACT_ATOMS: atom_id res chain seq x y z
N MET A 1 20.50 -6.57 -0.15
CA MET A 1 20.15 -5.57 0.90
C MET A 1 20.54 -6.09 2.28
N ALA A 2 20.15 -7.31 2.67
CA ALA A 2 20.58 -7.88 3.95
C ALA A 2 22.10 -7.88 4.13
N ASP A 3 22.86 -8.38 3.14
CA ASP A 3 24.33 -8.38 3.15
C ASP A 3 24.95 -6.98 3.19
N ALA A 4 24.23 -5.97 2.70
CA ALA A 4 24.67 -4.57 2.73
C ALA A 4 24.38 -3.88 4.07
N GLY A 5 23.84 -4.59 5.06
CA GLY A 5 23.63 -4.07 6.41
C GLY A 5 22.29 -3.37 6.63
N ALA A 6 21.27 -3.60 5.79
CA ALA A 6 19.94 -3.01 6.00
C ALA A 6 19.33 -3.53 7.31
N ASP A 7 18.80 -2.63 8.16
CA ASP A 7 18.12 -2.96 9.42
C ASP A 7 16.63 -3.24 9.19
N ALA A 8 16.05 -2.72 8.11
CA ALA A 8 14.70 -2.98 7.69
C ALA A 8 14.63 -3.30 6.19
N ILE A 9 13.80 -4.26 5.83
CA ILE A 9 13.54 -4.64 4.44
C ILE A 9 12.03 -4.53 4.19
N ILE A 10 11.69 -3.75 3.17
CA ILE A 10 10.30 -3.58 2.72
C ILE A 10 10.07 -4.53 1.54
N ALA A 11 9.20 -5.52 1.73
CA ALA A 11 8.80 -6.44 0.68
C ALA A 11 7.78 -5.74 -0.24
N HIS A 12 8.26 -5.26 -1.39
CA HIS A 12 7.43 -4.56 -2.38
C HIS A 12 6.86 -5.56 -3.40
N VAL A 13 5.54 -5.77 -3.37
CA VAL A 13 4.87 -6.79 -4.19
C VAL A 13 4.11 -6.23 -5.39
N GLY A 14 4.32 -4.99 -5.73
CA GLY A 14 3.73 -4.33 -6.89
C GLY A 14 3.18 -2.94 -6.59
N THR A 15 2.74 -2.24 -7.63
CA THR A 15 2.11 -0.93 -7.48
C THR A 15 0.76 -1.07 -6.78
N THR A 16 0.49 -0.19 -5.81
CA THR A 16 -0.78 -0.15 -5.06
C THR A 16 -1.96 0.01 -6.01
N ILE A 17 -2.94 -0.87 -5.89
CA ILE A 17 -4.17 -0.88 -6.68
C ILE A 17 -5.21 0.10 -6.11
N GLY A 18 -6.30 0.32 -6.85
CA GLY A 18 -7.46 1.09 -6.40
C GLY A 18 -7.34 2.61 -6.63
N GLY A 19 -8.48 3.30 -6.44
CA GLY A 19 -8.63 4.73 -6.72
C GLY A 19 -8.73 5.06 -8.21
N SER A 20 -8.75 6.36 -8.55
CA SER A 20 -8.94 6.83 -9.94
C SER A 20 -7.72 6.64 -10.83
N ILE A 21 -6.53 6.54 -10.25
CA ILE A 21 -5.24 6.42 -10.96
C ILE A 21 -4.45 5.15 -10.60
N GLY A 22 -5.07 4.22 -9.89
CA GLY A 22 -4.46 2.94 -9.55
C GLY A 22 -4.28 2.04 -10.76
N VAL A 23 -3.50 0.98 -10.59
CA VAL A 23 -3.33 -0.04 -11.63
C VAL A 23 -4.68 -0.68 -11.97
N THR A 24 -5.05 -0.65 -13.25
CA THR A 24 -6.30 -1.21 -13.79
C THR A 24 -6.10 -2.51 -14.57
N GLY A 25 -4.86 -2.98 -14.66
CA GLY A 25 -4.47 -4.21 -15.37
C GLY A 25 -4.47 -5.45 -14.48
N ALA A 26 -3.59 -6.39 -14.79
CA ALA A 26 -3.43 -7.61 -13.99
C ALA A 26 -2.98 -7.27 -12.56
N VAL A 27 -3.87 -7.50 -11.62
CA VAL A 27 -3.62 -7.29 -10.19
C VAL A 27 -2.97 -8.56 -9.64
N VAL A 28 -1.93 -8.40 -8.83
CA VAL A 28 -1.35 -9.51 -8.08
C VAL A 28 -2.39 -10.03 -7.08
N PRO A 29 -2.78 -11.30 -7.11
CA PRO A 29 -3.66 -11.87 -6.09
C PRO A 29 -3.06 -11.76 -4.70
N MET A 30 -3.89 -11.68 -3.66
CA MET A 30 -3.42 -11.54 -2.28
C MET A 30 -2.53 -12.72 -1.85
N ASP A 31 -2.91 -13.95 -2.20
CA ASP A 31 -2.12 -15.15 -1.88
C ASP A 31 -0.73 -15.11 -2.54
N ASP A 32 -0.65 -14.62 -3.78
CA ASP A 32 0.63 -14.42 -4.47
C ASP A 32 1.46 -13.34 -3.80
N ALA A 33 0.83 -12.26 -3.33
CA ALA A 33 1.52 -11.19 -2.60
C ALA A 33 2.10 -11.71 -1.28
N ILE A 34 1.34 -12.53 -0.54
CA ILE A 34 1.79 -13.21 0.67
C ILE A 34 2.99 -14.11 0.37
N ALA A 35 2.87 -14.99 -0.63
CA ALA A 35 3.94 -15.92 -1.01
C ALA A 35 5.22 -15.16 -1.42
N ARG A 36 5.10 -14.10 -2.22
CA ARG A 36 6.25 -13.26 -2.62
C ARG A 36 6.88 -12.53 -1.44
N THR A 37 6.06 -11.99 -0.54
CA THR A 37 6.54 -11.34 0.68
C THR A 37 7.36 -12.32 1.53
N GLN A 38 6.84 -13.51 1.78
CA GLN A 38 7.54 -14.52 2.56
C GLN A 38 8.83 -14.99 1.87
N ALA A 39 8.83 -15.17 0.56
CA ALA A 39 10.03 -15.55 -0.20
C ALA A 39 11.14 -14.46 -0.12
N ILE A 40 10.78 -13.18 -0.12
CA ILE A 40 11.73 -12.08 0.09
C ILE A 40 12.35 -12.16 1.49
N ILE A 41 11.55 -12.44 2.50
CA ILE A 41 11.98 -12.59 3.90
C ILE A 41 12.97 -13.77 4.03
N GLU A 42 12.61 -14.91 3.46
CA GLU A 42 13.46 -16.11 3.48
C GLU A 42 14.79 -15.88 2.75
N GLY A 43 14.75 -15.22 1.59
CA GLY A 43 15.93 -14.81 0.87
C GLY A 43 16.85 -13.87 1.68
N ALA A 44 16.26 -12.94 2.43
CA ALA A 44 17.03 -12.07 3.31
C ALA A 44 17.64 -12.84 4.50
N ARG A 45 16.87 -13.74 5.11
CA ARG A 45 17.32 -14.58 6.24
C ARG A 45 18.42 -15.58 5.84
N SER A 46 18.46 -16.00 4.58
CA SER A 46 19.51 -16.90 4.08
C SER A 46 20.92 -16.31 4.16
N THR A 47 21.05 -15.00 4.32
CA THR A 47 22.32 -14.32 4.60
C THR A 47 22.86 -14.58 6.02
N GLY A 48 22.06 -15.18 6.90
CA GLY A 48 22.39 -15.44 8.31
C GLY A 48 22.04 -14.30 9.27
N ARG A 49 21.63 -13.13 8.78
CA ARG A 49 21.17 -12.02 9.62
C ARG A 49 19.80 -12.30 10.22
N LYS A 50 19.65 -12.03 11.54
CA LYS A 50 18.43 -12.28 12.32
C LYS A 50 17.81 -11.01 12.89
N ASP A 51 18.50 -9.88 12.74
CA ASP A 51 18.19 -8.58 13.35
C ASP A 51 17.50 -7.62 12.35
N ILE A 52 16.86 -8.15 11.31
CA ILE A 52 16.19 -7.38 10.27
C ILE A 52 14.70 -7.33 10.54
N PHE A 53 14.10 -6.12 10.47
CA PHE A 53 12.66 -5.92 10.46
C PHE A 53 12.10 -6.07 9.04
N PHE A 54 11.03 -6.83 8.89
CA PHE A 54 10.36 -6.99 7.60
C PHE A 54 9.02 -6.26 7.60
N LEU A 55 8.79 -5.49 6.55
CA LEU A 55 7.57 -4.69 6.37
C LEU A 55 6.96 -5.04 5.01
N SER A 56 5.62 -5.13 4.95
CA SER A 56 4.90 -5.35 3.70
C SER A 56 4.58 -4.02 3.01
N HIS A 57 4.47 -4.04 1.67
CA HIS A 57 4.14 -2.86 0.89
C HIS A 57 3.62 -3.19 -0.52
N GLY A 58 2.61 -2.43 -0.95
CA GLY A 58 2.20 -2.33 -2.34
C GLY A 58 1.31 -3.46 -2.84
N GLY A 59 1.06 -3.47 -4.15
CA GLY A 59 0.17 -4.42 -4.79
C GLY A 59 -1.26 -4.37 -4.23
N PRO A 60 -1.83 -5.53 -3.85
CA PRO A 60 -3.18 -5.61 -3.30
C PRO A 60 -3.29 -5.13 -1.85
N ILE A 61 -2.17 -4.82 -1.18
CA ILE A 61 -2.16 -4.39 0.23
C ILE A 61 -2.52 -2.90 0.29
N CYS A 62 -3.82 -2.61 0.39
CA CYS A 62 -4.36 -1.26 0.26
C CYS A 62 -5.03 -0.75 1.53
N THR A 63 -5.56 -1.65 2.35
CA THR A 63 -6.33 -1.35 3.56
C THR A 63 -5.62 -1.86 4.81
N PRO A 64 -6.01 -1.40 6.01
CA PRO A 64 -5.53 -1.96 7.27
C PRO A 64 -5.80 -3.48 7.39
N GLU A 65 -6.95 -3.93 6.87
CA GLU A 65 -7.36 -5.34 6.88
C GLU A 65 -6.43 -6.18 5.99
N ASP A 66 -6.05 -5.68 4.81
CA ASP A 66 -5.09 -6.33 3.92
C ASP A 66 -3.72 -6.45 4.60
N ALA A 67 -3.25 -5.37 5.22
CA ALA A 67 -1.98 -5.36 5.93
C ALA A 67 -1.98 -6.34 7.12
N ALA A 68 -3.08 -6.37 7.88
CA ALA A 68 -3.26 -7.32 8.98
C ALA A 68 -3.25 -8.77 8.48
N HIS A 69 -3.90 -9.02 7.34
CA HIS A 69 -3.94 -10.34 6.72
C HIS A 69 -2.54 -10.81 6.29
N VAL A 70 -1.76 -9.93 5.65
CA VAL A 70 -0.38 -10.25 5.26
C VAL A 70 0.51 -10.50 6.48
N ASN A 71 0.42 -9.65 7.51
CA ASN A 71 1.20 -9.84 8.74
C ASN A 71 0.86 -11.14 9.47
N LEU A 72 -0.40 -11.61 9.40
CA LEU A 72 -0.82 -12.87 9.99
C LEU A 72 -0.22 -14.09 9.26
N HIS A 73 0.06 -13.98 7.95
CA HIS A 73 0.50 -15.07 7.09
C HIS A 73 1.98 -14.98 6.68
N THR A 74 2.71 -13.97 7.18
CA THR A 74 4.14 -13.78 6.90
C THR A 74 4.88 -13.39 8.17
N ASP A 75 6.19 -13.28 8.09
CA ASP A 75 7.01 -12.76 9.19
C ASP A 75 7.20 -11.22 9.14
N CYS A 76 6.30 -10.50 8.47
CA CYS A 76 6.25 -9.05 8.54
C CYS A 76 5.78 -8.59 9.91
N VAL A 77 6.42 -7.54 10.41
CA VAL A 77 6.06 -6.90 11.70
C VAL A 77 5.31 -5.59 11.52
N GLY A 78 5.04 -5.20 10.27
CA GLY A 78 4.33 -3.97 9.96
C GLY A 78 4.14 -3.74 8.47
N PHE A 79 3.64 -2.56 8.14
CA PHE A 79 3.27 -2.13 6.81
C PHE A 79 3.83 -0.75 6.50
N VAL A 80 4.29 -0.54 5.26
CA VAL A 80 4.65 0.78 4.74
C VAL A 80 3.54 1.25 3.82
N GLY A 81 2.85 2.31 4.22
CA GLY A 81 1.82 2.95 3.40
C GLY A 81 2.43 4.10 2.59
N ALA A 82 2.07 4.18 1.30
CA ALA A 82 2.27 5.33 0.45
C ALA A 82 0.91 5.68 -0.18
N SER A 83 0.63 5.24 -1.40
CA SER A 83 -0.67 5.51 -2.06
C SER A 83 -1.89 5.03 -1.24
N SER A 84 -1.75 4.01 -0.42
CA SER A 84 -2.81 3.54 0.48
C SER A 84 -3.21 4.59 1.52
N LEU A 85 -2.26 5.40 2.01
CA LEU A 85 -2.51 6.48 2.97
C LEU A 85 -2.68 7.83 2.27
N GLU A 86 -1.76 8.16 1.36
CA GLU A 86 -1.67 9.49 0.75
C GLU A 86 -2.76 9.74 -0.29
N ARG A 87 -3.20 8.71 -1.01
CA ARG A 87 -4.16 8.81 -2.10
C ARG A 87 -5.50 8.16 -1.77
N LEU A 88 -5.53 6.86 -1.50
CA LEU A 88 -6.79 6.11 -1.34
C LEU A 88 -7.63 6.64 -0.17
N GLY A 89 -6.99 7.02 0.93
CA GLY A 89 -7.66 7.57 2.11
C GLY A 89 -8.23 8.98 1.90
N VAL A 90 -7.75 9.72 0.90
CA VAL A 90 -8.06 11.16 0.72
C VAL A 90 -8.86 11.43 -0.54
N GLU A 91 -8.68 10.65 -1.61
CA GLU A 91 -9.23 10.88 -2.93
C GLU A 91 -10.77 11.00 -2.92
N GLY A 92 -11.47 10.05 -2.31
CA GLY A 92 -12.93 10.06 -2.23
C GLY A 92 -13.49 11.29 -1.53
N PRO A 93 -13.10 11.58 -0.28
CA PRO A 93 -13.53 12.78 0.44
C PRO A 93 -13.22 14.09 -0.29
N LEU A 94 -12.06 14.18 -0.95
CA LEU A 94 -11.68 15.38 -1.70
C LEU A 94 -12.59 15.60 -2.92
N VAL A 95 -12.87 14.54 -3.68
CA VAL A 95 -13.80 14.60 -4.83
C VAL A 95 -15.19 14.99 -4.38
N GLU A 96 -15.72 14.36 -3.32
CA GLU A 96 -17.04 14.68 -2.77
C GLU A 96 -17.15 16.13 -2.33
N LEU A 97 -16.17 16.62 -1.57
CA LEU A 97 -16.17 18.01 -1.11
C LEU A 97 -16.12 18.98 -2.29
N THR A 98 -15.28 18.71 -3.28
CA THR A 98 -15.18 19.54 -4.49
C THR A 98 -16.50 19.57 -5.25
N GLN A 99 -17.18 18.43 -5.40
CA GLN A 99 -18.49 18.37 -6.04
C GLN A 99 -19.55 19.20 -5.29
N ARG A 100 -19.50 19.21 -3.96
CA ARG A 100 -20.40 20.04 -3.14
C ARG A 100 -20.17 21.52 -3.39
N PHE A 101 -18.92 21.97 -3.45
CA PHE A 101 -18.61 23.38 -3.79
C PHE A 101 -19.11 23.75 -5.20
N LYS A 102 -18.94 22.86 -6.17
CA LYS A 102 -19.40 23.12 -7.55
C LYS A 102 -20.94 23.21 -7.69
N LYS A 103 -21.70 22.72 -6.73
CA LYS A 103 -23.17 22.84 -6.70
C LYS A 103 -23.67 24.16 -6.12
N ILE A 104 -22.80 25.01 -5.57
CA ILE A 104 -23.21 26.31 -5.08
C ILE A 104 -23.66 27.17 -6.27
N PRO A 105 -24.91 27.68 -6.28
CA PRO A 105 -25.40 28.51 -7.38
C PRO A 105 -24.55 29.77 -7.54
N ALA A 106 -24.27 30.13 -8.77
CA ALA A 106 -23.67 31.42 -9.04
C ALA A 106 -24.63 32.53 -8.55
N PRO A 107 -24.13 33.59 -7.87
CA PRO A 107 -24.98 34.71 -7.47
C PRO A 107 -25.61 35.33 -8.73
N ALA A 108 -26.90 35.64 -8.66
CA ALA A 108 -27.56 36.42 -9.71
C ALA A 108 -26.76 37.71 -9.94
N ALA A 109 -26.47 38.03 -11.20
CA ALA A 109 -25.75 39.25 -11.53
C ALA A 109 -26.50 40.42 -10.89
N LYS A 110 -25.86 41.10 -9.96
CA LYS A 110 -26.40 42.37 -9.44
C LYS A 110 -26.35 43.35 -10.60
N ARG A 111 -27.51 43.67 -11.15
CA ARG A 111 -27.67 44.78 -12.10
C ARG A 111 -27.54 46.11 -11.41
#